data_789b82e78d7757272a125487d7ef1e72
#
_entry.id   789b82e78d7757272a125487d7ef1e72
#
_cell.length_a   1.000
_cell.length_b   1.000
_cell.length_c   1.000
_cell.angle_alpha   90.00
_cell.angle_beta   90.00
_cell.angle_gamma   90.00
#
_symmetry.space_group_name_H-M   'P 1'
#
loop_
_entity.id
_entity.type
_entity.pdbx_description
1 polymer ?
#
loop_
_entity_poly.entity_id
_entity_poly.type
_entity_poly.pdbx_seq_one_letter_code
_entity_poly.pdbx_strand_id
1 'polypeptide(L)'
;MIRNGRFPDGDDDEIPRELAELGNRIETLPDTVRGELVLAHQRVVDSVRRRRRILTLVQEALSQLRLDIKYLMFDLEVTRRERDELKQQLEDRQL
;
A
#
# COMPACT_ATOMS: atom_id res chain seq x y z
N MET A 1 -17.04 19.07 -4.46
CA MET A 1 -16.63 18.76 -4.35
C MET A 1 -16.17 17.91 -3.91
N ILE A 2 -16.23 17.52 -3.93
CA ILE A 2 -15.65 16.86 -3.44
C ILE A 2 -14.82 16.26 -3.78
N ARG A 3 -14.29 16.41 -3.81
CA ARG A 3 -13.45 15.96 -3.97
C ARG A 3 -13.21 15.11 -3.86
N ASN A 4 -13.36 15.07 -4.03
CA ASN A 4 -13.11 14.40 -3.81
C ASN A 4 -12.95 13.46 -3.63
N GLY A 5 -13.63 13.82 -3.92
CA GLY A 5 -13.59 12.42 -3.53
C GLY A 5 -12.27 11.76 -3.65
N ARG A 6 -11.84 11.48 -2.61
CA ARG A 6 -10.55 10.87 -2.52
C ARG A 6 -10.70 9.39 -2.54
N PHE A 7 -10.95 8.85 -3.68
CA PHE A 7 -11.00 7.39 -3.81
C PHE A 7 -9.58 6.85 -3.77
N PRO A 8 -9.35 5.70 -3.14
CA PRO A 8 -8.02 5.10 -3.12
C PRO A 8 -7.41 4.92 -4.50
N ASP A 9 -8.23 4.54 -5.47
CA ASP A 9 -7.77 4.37 -6.84
C ASP A 9 -7.31 5.69 -7.44
N GLY A 10 -8.02 6.76 -7.13
CA GLY A 10 -7.65 8.09 -7.59
C GLY A 10 -6.34 8.54 -7.00
N ASP A 11 -6.13 8.26 -5.73
CA ASP A 11 -4.89 8.61 -5.05
C ASP A 11 -3.70 7.90 -5.68
N ASP A 12 -3.87 6.65 -6.06
CA ASP A 12 -2.81 5.87 -6.66
C ASP A 12 -2.36 6.43 -8.01
N ASP A 13 -3.28 7.09 -8.70
CA ASP A 13 -3.00 7.65 -10.02
C ASP A 13 -2.57 9.10 -9.99
N GLU A 14 -2.65 9.74 -8.84
CA GLU A 14 -2.25 11.12 -8.71
C GLU A 14 -0.74 11.29 -8.85
N ILE A 15 -0.33 12.43 -9.40
CA ILE A 15 1.07 12.77 -9.51
C ILE A 15 1.36 13.98 -8.63
N PRO A 16 2.61 14.16 -8.21
CA PRO A 16 2.98 15.35 -7.44
C PRO A 16 2.62 16.62 -8.20
N ARG A 17 2.23 17.64 -7.45
CA ARG A 17 1.84 18.90 -8.06
C ARG A 17 2.97 19.50 -8.88
N GLU A 18 4.19 19.35 -8.40
CA GLU A 18 5.36 19.87 -9.11
C GLU A 18 5.50 19.25 -10.50
N LEU A 19 5.20 17.96 -10.60
CA LEU A 19 5.26 17.26 -11.87
C LEU A 19 4.16 17.74 -12.81
N ALA A 20 2.96 17.98 -12.28
CA ALA A 20 1.86 18.52 -13.06
C ALA A 20 2.18 19.94 -13.55
N GLU A 21 2.78 20.77 -12.69
CA GLU A 21 3.18 22.13 -13.06
C GLU A 21 4.23 22.11 -14.15
N LEU A 22 5.17 21.20 -14.06
CA LEU A 22 6.19 21.04 -15.10
C LEU A 22 5.53 20.73 -16.44
N GLY A 23 4.54 19.85 -16.44
CA GLY A 23 3.82 19.53 -17.65
C GLY A 23 3.14 20.75 -18.26
N ASN A 24 2.53 21.58 -17.41
CA ASN A 24 1.88 22.80 -17.87
C ASN A 24 2.89 23.77 -18.51
N ARG A 25 4.07 23.86 -17.94
CA ARG A 25 5.11 24.74 -18.49
C ARG A 25 5.65 24.20 -19.81
N ILE A 26 5.75 22.90 -19.95
CA ILE A 26 6.19 22.27 -21.18
C ILE A 26 5.22 22.60 -22.31
N GLU A 27 3.92 22.64 -22.00
CA GLU A 27 2.91 22.95 -23.00
C GLU A 27 3.03 24.36 -23.60
N THR A 28 3.72 25.25 -22.89
CA THR A 28 3.91 26.62 -23.37
C THR A 28 5.16 26.80 -24.22
N LEU A 29 5.92 25.74 -24.42
CA LEU A 29 7.16 25.82 -25.18
C LEU A 29 6.92 25.83 -26.69
N PRO A 30 7.90 26.34 -27.47
CA PRO A 30 7.78 26.28 -28.92
C PRO A 30 7.66 24.87 -29.45
N ASP A 31 6.98 24.72 -30.59
CA ASP A 31 6.73 23.39 -31.18
C ASP A 31 8.00 22.61 -31.44
N THR A 32 9.12 23.28 -31.69
CA THR A 32 10.37 22.60 -32.02
C THR A 32 10.89 21.72 -30.90
N VAL A 33 10.58 22.03 -29.66
CA VAL A 33 11.06 21.28 -28.51
C VAL A 33 9.92 20.64 -27.70
N ARG A 34 8.70 21.15 -27.85
CA ARG A 34 7.58 20.71 -27.04
C ARG A 34 7.27 19.21 -27.18
N GLY A 35 7.28 18.71 -28.41
CA GLY A 35 6.90 17.33 -28.66
C GLY A 35 7.74 16.32 -27.90
N GLU A 36 9.05 16.48 -27.94
CA GLU A 36 9.96 15.59 -27.26
C GLU A 36 9.80 15.68 -25.73
N LEU A 37 9.63 16.91 -25.25
CA LEU A 37 9.50 17.12 -23.80
C LEU A 37 8.16 16.61 -23.27
N VAL A 38 7.09 16.73 -24.05
CA VAL A 38 5.80 16.14 -23.67
C VAL A 38 5.92 14.63 -23.53
N LEU A 39 6.58 13.97 -24.46
CA LEU A 39 6.76 12.54 -24.39
C LEU A 39 7.61 12.13 -23.19
N ALA A 40 8.70 12.85 -22.96
CA ALA A 40 9.57 12.56 -21.82
C ALA A 40 8.82 12.76 -20.50
N HIS A 41 8.06 13.83 -20.41
CA HIS A 41 7.26 14.13 -19.23
C HIS A 41 6.23 13.01 -18.99
N GLN A 42 5.57 12.55 -20.04
CA GLN A 42 4.57 11.49 -19.93
C GLN A 42 5.18 10.21 -19.39
N ARG A 43 6.40 9.88 -19.82
CA ARG A 43 7.10 8.70 -19.31
C ARG A 43 7.36 8.82 -17.82
N VAL A 44 7.73 10.00 -17.36
CA VAL A 44 7.94 10.23 -15.93
C VAL A 44 6.63 10.09 -15.17
N VAL A 45 5.55 10.68 -15.69
CA VAL A 45 4.23 10.57 -15.08
C VAL A 45 3.82 9.11 -14.94
N ASP A 46 3.98 8.33 -16.00
CA ASP A 46 3.62 6.91 -15.99
C ASP A 46 4.45 6.13 -14.98
N SER A 47 5.73 6.46 -14.88
CA SER A 47 6.62 5.81 -13.93
C SER A 47 6.21 6.13 -12.49
N VAL A 48 5.88 7.39 -12.20
CA VAL A 48 5.44 7.80 -10.87
C VAL A 48 4.14 7.08 -10.49
N ARG A 49 3.19 7.04 -11.41
CA ARG A 49 1.92 6.37 -11.16
C ARG A 49 2.11 4.88 -10.87
N ARG A 50 2.96 4.23 -11.65
CA ARG A 50 3.25 2.81 -11.46
C ARG A 50 3.87 2.55 -10.08
N ARG A 51 4.82 3.37 -9.69
CA ARG A 51 5.47 3.24 -8.38
C ARG A 51 4.48 3.41 -7.25
N ARG A 52 3.56 4.36 -7.38
CA ARG A 52 2.55 4.58 -6.34
C ARG A 52 1.61 3.40 -6.22
N ARG A 53 1.20 2.81 -7.35
CA ARG A 53 0.34 1.63 -7.31
C ARG A 53 1.05 0.44 -6.66
N ILE A 54 2.33 0.24 -7.00
CA ILE A 54 3.12 -0.83 -6.40
C ILE A 54 3.25 -0.61 -4.90
N LEU A 55 3.52 0.62 -4.48
CA LEU A 55 3.65 0.95 -3.06
C LEU A 55 2.35 0.65 -2.31
N THR A 56 1.21 1.02 -2.89
CA THR A 56 -0.08 0.74 -2.27
C THR A 56 -0.30 -0.76 -2.11
N LEU A 57 0.04 -1.55 -3.13
CA LEU A 57 -0.07 -3.00 -3.06
C LEU A 57 0.82 -3.58 -1.97
N VAL A 58 2.04 -3.08 -1.88
CA VAL A 58 2.97 -3.53 -0.83
C VAL A 58 2.43 -3.20 0.55
N GLN A 59 1.89 -2.00 0.73
CA GLN A 59 1.31 -1.60 2.00
C GLN A 59 0.12 -2.45 2.39
N GLU A 60 -0.72 -2.80 1.43
CA GLU A 60 -1.85 -3.69 1.66
C GLU A 60 -1.38 -5.08 2.06
N ALA A 61 -0.37 -5.59 1.37
CA ALA A 61 0.18 -6.90 1.70
C ALA A 61 0.79 -6.92 3.11
N LEU A 62 1.49 -5.86 3.48
CA LEU A 62 2.07 -5.76 4.82
C LEU A 62 0.99 -5.67 5.89
N SER A 63 -0.10 -4.96 5.62
CA SER A 63 -1.22 -4.87 6.56
C SER A 63 -1.85 -6.24 6.76
N GLN A 64 -2.03 -6.99 5.68
CA GLN A 64 -2.59 -8.34 5.77
C GLN A 64 -1.66 -9.26 6.55
N LEU A 65 -0.36 -9.16 6.31
CA LEU A 65 0.63 -9.97 7.01
C LEU A 65 0.60 -9.68 8.51
N ARG A 66 0.46 -8.43 8.91
CA ARG A 66 0.34 -8.07 10.33
C ARG A 66 -0.85 -8.71 10.98
N LEU A 67 -1.98 -8.72 10.28
CA LEU A 67 -3.19 -9.38 10.79
C LEU A 67 -2.98 -10.87 10.93
N ASP A 68 -2.36 -11.50 9.94
CA ASP A 68 -2.10 -12.94 9.98
C ASP A 68 -1.22 -13.30 11.15
N ILE A 69 -0.19 -12.53 11.41
CA ILE A 69 0.70 -12.74 12.55
C ILE A 69 -0.07 -12.61 13.86
N LYS A 70 -0.93 -11.60 13.96
CA LYS A 70 -1.73 -11.37 15.14
C LYS A 70 -2.64 -12.58 15.46
N TYR A 71 -3.28 -13.11 14.43
CA TYR A 71 -4.15 -14.29 14.60
C TYR A 71 -3.34 -15.52 14.99
N LEU A 72 -2.19 -15.72 14.37
CA LEU A 72 -1.32 -16.84 14.73
C LEU A 72 -0.85 -16.76 16.17
N MET A 73 -0.51 -15.58 16.64
CA MET A 73 -0.10 -15.41 18.03
C MET A 73 -1.25 -15.70 18.99
N PHE A 74 -2.45 -15.26 18.64
CA PHE A 74 -3.63 -15.53 19.43
C PHE A 74 -3.90 -17.03 19.50
N ASP A 75 -3.85 -17.71 18.37
CA ASP A 75 -4.05 -19.16 18.30
C ASP A 75 -3.03 -19.89 19.14
N LEU A 76 -1.79 -19.45 19.11
CA LEU A 76 -0.73 -20.07 19.89
C LEU A 76 -1.00 -19.93 21.38
N GLU A 77 -1.46 -18.77 21.82
CA GLU A 77 -1.80 -18.53 23.23
C GLU A 77 -2.95 -19.44 23.68
N VAL A 78 -3.98 -19.56 22.84
CA VAL A 78 -5.12 -20.40 23.15
C VAL A 78 -4.67 -21.86 23.27
N THR A 79 -3.86 -22.31 22.33
CA THR A 79 -3.35 -23.68 22.34
C THR A 79 -2.52 -23.97 23.58
N ARG A 80 -1.68 -23.02 23.98
CA ARG A 80 -0.88 -23.17 25.19
C ARG A 80 -1.75 -23.29 26.42
N ARG A 81 -2.78 -22.48 26.51
CA ARG A 81 -3.70 -22.48 27.63
C ARG A 81 -4.41 -23.81 27.73
N GLU A 82 -4.89 -24.32 26.60
CA GLU A 82 -5.56 -25.62 26.56
C GLU A 82 -4.61 -26.73 27.00
N ARG A 83 -3.38 -26.70 26.53
CA ARG A 83 -2.38 -27.70 26.93
C ARG A 83 -2.12 -27.64 28.42
N ASP A 84 -2.00 -26.46 28.99
CA ASP A 84 -1.71 -26.31 30.40
C ASP A 84 -2.89 -26.79 31.25
N GLU A 85 -4.11 -26.52 30.80
CA GLU A 85 -5.31 -27.01 31.50
C GLU A 85 -5.39 -28.52 31.50
N LEU A 86 -5.12 -29.14 30.35
CA LEU A 86 -5.12 -30.60 30.25
C LEU A 86 -4.04 -31.23 31.14
N LYS A 87 -2.89 -30.60 31.18
CA LYS A 87 -1.79 -31.05 32.00
C LYS A 87 -2.17 -30.99 33.47
N GLN A 88 -2.82 -29.93 33.88
CA GLN A 88 -3.27 -29.74 35.25
C GLN A 88 -4.31 -30.81 35.61
N GLN A 89 -5.25 -31.07 34.73
CA GLN A 89 -6.25 -32.12 34.96
C GLN A 89 -5.61 -33.49 35.10
N LEU A 90 -4.62 -33.77 34.29
CA LEU A 90 -3.93 -35.02 34.35
C LEU A 90 -3.18 -35.21 35.67
N GLU A 91 -2.52 -34.17 36.13
CA GLU A 91 -1.82 -34.18 37.41
C GLU A 91 -2.77 -34.37 38.57
N ASP A 92 -3.93 -33.72 38.54
CA ASP A 92 -4.94 -33.84 39.56
C ASP A 92 -5.48 -35.26 39.65
N ARG A 93 -5.57 -35.97 38.53
CA ARG A 93 -6.02 -37.36 38.51
C ARG A 93 -5.03 -38.33 39.16
N GLN A 94 -3.77 -37.97 39.08
CA GLN A 94 -2.72 -38.84 39.57
C GLN A 94 -2.58 -38.76 41.09
N LEU A 95 -3.16 -37.74 41.66
CA LEU A 95 -3.18 -37.60 43.11
C LEU A 95 -4.32 -38.40 43.72
#